data_8696ad147f170440a6507103b23c9b81
#
_entry.id   8696ad147f170440a6507103b23c9b81
#
_cell.length_a   1.000
_cell.length_b   1.000
_cell.length_c   1.000
_cell.angle_alpha   90.00
_cell.angle_beta   90.00
_cell.angle_gamma   90.00
#
_symmetry.space_group_name_H-M   'P 1'
#
loop_
_entity.id
_entity.type
_entity.pdbx_description
1 polymer ?
#
loop_
_entity_poly.entity_id
_entity_poly.type
_entity_poly.pdbx_seq_one_letter_code
_entity_poly.pdbx_strand_id
1 'polypeptide(L)'
;RWIKRFHNHFIDHEKLNVYMIGYRVGEDTAPDAVNDVICAYKEIVDDAVAKNLSVDDIVVSGASAGGHLALMVGLSNEYNFKSSCNTLIKPKAVINLFGITEIEKNSQFLDEEKFFSFSNYIKTWLPESLTLEEASEKFSPINLVGPNSPQVLTIHGTKDDWVPYDQAILLDQKLKDKHQLLTIENGGHYGFSDEADQIIRQNIAEFLRDTYKD
;
A
#
# COMPACT_ATOMS: atom_id res chain seq x y z
N ARG A 1 15.62 -3.06 8.59
CA ARG A 1 16.85 -2.37 8.10
C ARG A 1 16.64 -1.72 6.74
N TRP A 2 16.01 -2.41 5.77
CA TRP A 2 15.74 -1.92 4.41
C TRP A 2 14.77 -0.73 4.42
N ILE A 3 13.62 -0.83 5.06
CA ILE A 3 12.62 0.24 5.19
C ILE A 3 13.25 1.53 5.74
N LYS A 4 14.14 1.43 6.74
CA LYS A 4 14.79 2.60 7.32
C LYS A 4 15.78 3.28 6.36
N ARG A 5 16.52 2.51 5.55
CA ARG A 5 17.39 3.05 4.49
C ARG A 5 16.56 3.73 3.39
N PHE A 6 15.42 3.14 3.07
CA PHE A 6 14.48 3.64 2.09
C PHE A 6 13.94 5.01 2.50
N HIS A 7 13.42 5.14 3.73
CA HIS A 7 12.92 6.42 4.24
C HIS A 7 13.99 7.50 4.35
N ASN A 8 15.18 7.17 4.85
CA ASN A 8 16.28 8.12 4.94
C ASN A 8 16.66 8.69 3.56
N HIS A 9 16.59 7.87 2.51
CA HIS A 9 16.86 8.35 1.16
C HIS A 9 15.92 9.50 0.75
N PHE A 10 14.62 9.39 1.01
CA PHE A 10 13.66 10.43 0.66
C PHE A 10 13.81 11.68 1.52
N ILE A 11 14.12 11.54 2.81
CA ILE A 11 14.39 12.67 3.70
C ILE A 11 15.66 13.42 3.25
N ASP A 12 16.74 12.69 3.00
CA ASP A 12 18.06 13.27 2.79
C ASP A 12 18.25 13.81 1.35
N HIS A 13 17.70 13.10 0.35
CA HIS A 13 17.92 13.40 -1.08
C HIS A 13 16.77 14.16 -1.72
N GLU A 14 15.51 13.81 -1.41
CA GLU A 14 14.34 14.45 -2.01
C GLU A 14 13.75 15.58 -1.14
N LYS A 15 14.28 15.78 0.06
CA LYS A 15 13.88 16.83 1.04
C LYS A 15 12.38 16.80 1.37
N LEU A 16 11.81 15.60 1.44
CA LEU A 16 10.42 15.42 1.79
C LEU A 16 10.21 15.39 3.31
N ASN A 17 9.08 15.91 3.75
CA ASN A 17 8.60 15.65 5.10
C ASN A 17 8.00 14.24 5.14
N VAL A 18 8.50 13.39 6.03
CA VAL A 18 8.07 11.98 6.13
C VAL A 18 7.41 11.73 7.47
N TYR A 19 6.17 11.27 7.43
CA TYR A 19 5.40 10.81 8.58
C TYR A 19 5.39 9.29 8.61
N MET A 20 5.87 8.72 9.72
CA MET A 20 5.89 7.27 9.94
C MET A 20 4.65 6.88 10.73
N ILE A 21 3.78 6.07 10.12
CA ILE A 21 2.52 5.63 10.72
C ILE A 21 2.71 4.27 11.40
N GLY A 22 2.30 4.16 12.67
CA GLY A 22 2.08 2.90 13.35
C GLY A 22 0.61 2.50 13.28
N TYR A 23 0.34 1.20 13.17
CA TYR A 23 -1.00 0.62 13.15
C TYR A 23 -1.03 -0.68 13.96
N ARG A 24 -2.20 -1.16 14.34
CA ARG A 24 -2.36 -2.42 15.07
C ARG A 24 -1.96 -3.60 14.20
N VAL A 25 -1.20 -4.52 14.77
CA VAL A 25 -0.72 -5.73 14.09
C VAL A 25 -1.05 -6.96 14.92
N GLY A 26 -1.19 -8.10 14.26
CA GLY A 26 -1.44 -9.38 14.89
C GLY A 26 -2.82 -9.95 14.58
N GLU A 27 -3.24 -10.90 15.40
CA GLU A 27 -4.51 -11.61 15.24
C GLU A 27 -5.69 -10.65 15.44
N ASP A 28 -6.77 -10.89 14.69
CA ASP A 28 -8.06 -10.21 14.81
C ASP A 28 -8.05 -8.68 14.60
N THR A 29 -7.02 -8.15 13.92
CA THR A 29 -6.86 -6.69 13.75
C THR A 29 -7.31 -6.15 12.39
N ALA A 30 -7.97 -6.94 11.54
CA ALA A 30 -8.33 -6.55 10.17
C ALA A 30 -9.02 -5.19 10.04
N PRO A 31 -10.18 -4.92 10.65
CA PRO A 31 -10.85 -3.64 10.47
C PRO A 31 -10.10 -2.51 11.17
N ASP A 32 -9.48 -2.80 12.29
CA ASP A 32 -8.81 -1.81 13.13
C ASP A 32 -7.51 -1.29 12.50
N ALA A 33 -6.72 -2.16 11.87
CA ALA A 33 -5.51 -1.76 11.18
C ALA A 33 -5.81 -0.78 10.02
N VAL A 34 -6.89 -1.03 9.27
CA VAL A 34 -7.35 -0.13 8.20
C VAL A 34 -7.85 1.20 8.77
N ASN A 35 -8.64 1.16 9.85
CA ASN A 35 -9.11 2.36 10.51
C ASN A 35 -7.96 3.20 11.09
N ASP A 36 -6.94 2.55 11.67
CA ASP A 36 -5.77 3.22 12.22
C ASP A 36 -5.06 4.08 11.16
N VAL A 37 -4.80 3.53 9.96
CA VAL A 37 -4.11 4.28 8.92
C VAL A 37 -4.96 5.37 8.28
N ILE A 38 -6.28 5.17 8.18
CA ILE A 38 -7.20 6.20 7.70
C ILE A 38 -7.25 7.37 8.70
N CYS A 39 -7.32 7.07 10.01
CA CYS A 39 -7.29 8.09 11.04
C CYS A 39 -5.93 8.82 11.07
N ALA A 40 -4.83 8.07 10.99
CA ALA A 40 -3.50 8.68 10.94
C ALA A 40 -3.31 9.58 9.71
N TYR A 41 -3.86 9.20 8.56
CA TYR A 41 -3.84 10.04 7.37
C TYR A 41 -4.58 11.37 7.60
N LYS A 42 -5.77 11.31 8.19
CA LYS A 42 -6.52 12.52 8.56
C LYS A 42 -5.73 13.42 9.51
N GLU A 43 -5.12 12.86 10.55
CA GLU A 43 -4.29 13.62 11.50
C GLU A 43 -3.09 14.28 10.80
N ILE A 44 -2.47 13.60 9.82
CA ILE A 44 -1.39 14.15 9.02
C ILE A 44 -1.88 15.32 8.17
N VAL A 45 -3.05 15.20 7.55
CA VAL A 45 -3.66 16.29 6.77
C VAL A 45 -3.92 17.50 7.69
N ASP A 46 -4.51 17.29 8.87
CA ASP A 46 -4.78 18.35 9.83
C ASP A 46 -3.50 19.03 10.34
N ASP A 47 -2.44 18.25 10.60
CA ASP A 47 -1.12 18.75 11.00
C ASP A 47 -0.45 19.55 9.89
N ALA A 48 -0.54 19.07 8.64
CA ALA A 48 -0.02 19.78 7.47
C ALA A 48 -0.71 21.13 7.28
N VAL A 49 -2.04 21.18 7.39
CA VAL A 49 -2.82 22.43 7.36
C VAL A 49 -2.38 23.37 8.47
N ALA A 50 -2.27 22.88 9.70
CA ALA A 50 -1.85 23.68 10.86
C ALA A 50 -0.43 24.26 10.70
N LYS A 51 0.44 23.58 9.97
CA LYS A 51 1.82 24.00 9.66
C LYS A 51 1.96 24.80 8.36
N ASN A 52 0.87 25.10 7.67
CA ASN A 52 0.85 25.73 6.35
C ASN A 52 1.68 24.96 5.29
N LEU A 53 1.67 23.62 5.35
CA LEU A 53 2.22 22.75 4.33
C LEU A 53 1.17 22.46 3.26
N SER A 54 1.61 22.18 2.03
CA SER A 54 0.71 21.73 0.96
C SER A 54 0.09 20.38 1.33
N VAL A 55 -1.23 20.30 1.26
CA VAL A 55 -1.99 19.05 1.41
C VAL A 55 -2.29 18.39 0.07
N ASP A 56 -2.09 19.11 -1.02
CA ASP A 56 -2.31 18.62 -2.39
C ASP A 56 -1.15 17.70 -2.87
N ASP A 57 -0.03 17.71 -2.15
CA ASP A 57 1.18 16.99 -2.50
C ASP A 57 1.48 15.79 -1.60
N ILE A 58 0.48 15.32 -0.85
CA ILE A 58 0.67 14.16 0.03
C ILE A 58 0.70 12.87 -0.81
N VAL A 59 1.76 12.10 -0.64
CA VAL A 59 1.90 10.75 -1.20
C VAL A 59 1.93 9.73 -0.06
N VAL A 60 1.17 8.64 -0.20
CA VAL A 60 1.19 7.54 0.75
C VAL A 60 2.03 6.38 0.20
N SER A 61 2.79 5.73 1.07
CA SER A 61 3.66 4.63 0.69
C SER A 61 3.70 3.54 1.74
N GLY A 62 3.87 2.30 1.30
CA GLY A 62 4.04 1.18 2.20
C GLY A 62 4.51 -0.09 1.50
N ALA A 63 4.98 -1.06 2.30
CA ALA A 63 5.47 -2.34 1.81
C ALA A 63 4.69 -3.50 2.45
N SER A 64 4.40 -4.56 1.69
CA SER A 64 3.68 -5.74 2.15
C SER A 64 2.32 -5.35 2.77
N ALA A 65 2.03 -5.71 4.02
CA ALA A 65 0.86 -5.24 4.75
C ALA A 65 0.73 -3.70 4.74
N GLY A 66 1.86 -2.96 4.85
CA GLY A 66 1.87 -1.50 4.71
C GLY A 66 1.52 -1.03 3.29
N GLY A 67 1.88 -1.78 2.26
CA GLY A 67 1.49 -1.53 0.87
C GLY A 67 -0.02 -1.69 0.67
N HIS A 68 -0.59 -2.75 1.22
CA HIS A 68 -2.04 -2.94 1.30
C HIS A 68 -2.72 -1.74 1.98
N LEU A 69 -2.25 -1.34 3.15
CA LEU A 69 -2.83 -0.23 3.90
C LEU A 69 -2.65 1.13 3.20
N ALA A 70 -1.53 1.35 2.49
CA ALA A 70 -1.34 2.53 1.66
C ALA A 70 -2.34 2.59 0.49
N LEU A 71 -2.60 1.43 -0.15
CA LEU A 71 -3.65 1.32 -1.18
C LEU A 71 -5.05 1.55 -0.59
N MET A 72 -5.33 1.04 0.63
CA MET A 72 -6.59 1.30 1.32
C MET A 72 -6.80 2.80 1.55
N VAL A 73 -5.77 3.54 2.00
CA VAL A 73 -5.86 5.00 2.17
C VAL A 73 -6.05 5.71 0.83
N GLY A 74 -5.25 5.37 -0.18
CA GLY A 74 -5.25 6.08 -1.46
C GLY A 74 -6.47 5.83 -2.33
N LEU A 75 -7.01 4.61 -2.29
CA LEU A 75 -8.15 4.20 -3.13
C LEU A 75 -9.49 4.32 -2.42
N SER A 76 -9.51 4.44 -1.08
CA SER A 76 -10.75 4.66 -0.34
C SER A 76 -11.37 6.01 -0.72
N ASN A 77 -12.67 6.08 -0.64
CA ASN A 77 -13.40 7.32 -0.76
C ASN A 77 -14.40 7.44 0.41
N GLU A 78 -14.97 8.62 0.60
CA GLU A 78 -15.91 8.91 1.67
C GLU A 78 -17.14 7.98 1.74
N TYR A 79 -17.44 7.28 0.64
CA TYR A 79 -18.59 6.36 0.57
C TYR A 79 -18.23 4.94 1.01
N ASN A 80 -16.96 4.54 0.91
CA ASN A 80 -16.53 3.16 1.15
C ASN A 80 -16.17 2.90 2.62
N PHE A 81 -15.73 3.93 3.34
CA PHE A 81 -15.40 3.83 4.75
C PHE A 81 -16.17 4.87 5.55
N LYS A 82 -17.16 4.44 6.33
CA LYS A 82 -17.82 5.27 7.34
C LYS A 82 -16.94 5.34 8.59
N SER A 83 -15.83 6.03 8.48
CA SER A 83 -14.96 6.32 9.61
C SER A 83 -15.18 7.74 10.09
N SER A 84 -15.13 7.96 11.41
CA SER A 84 -15.09 9.31 12.00
C SER A 84 -13.82 10.08 11.60
N CYS A 85 -12.86 9.40 10.98
CA CYS A 85 -11.59 9.94 10.53
C CYS A 85 -11.55 10.27 9.03
N ASN A 86 -12.69 10.31 8.34
CA ASN A 86 -12.71 10.64 6.93
C ASN A 86 -12.23 12.06 6.67
N THR A 87 -11.43 12.24 5.63
CA THR A 87 -11.06 13.54 5.06
C THR A 87 -11.39 13.56 3.57
N LEU A 88 -11.79 14.74 3.07
CA LEU A 88 -12.03 14.94 1.63
C LEU A 88 -10.72 15.09 0.84
N ILE A 89 -9.62 15.37 1.53
CA ILE A 89 -8.30 15.50 0.93
C ILE A 89 -7.74 14.10 0.67
N LYS A 90 -7.52 13.78 -0.59
CA LYS A 90 -6.97 12.49 -1.00
C LYS A 90 -5.47 12.58 -1.22
N PRO A 91 -4.74 11.48 -1.06
CA PRO A 91 -3.36 11.43 -1.51
C PRO A 91 -3.27 11.70 -3.01
N LYS A 92 -2.27 12.46 -3.43
CA LYS A 92 -1.97 12.73 -4.84
C LYS A 92 -1.53 11.45 -5.56
N ALA A 93 -0.79 10.60 -4.86
CA ALA A 93 -0.34 9.31 -5.38
C ALA A 93 -0.14 8.25 -4.28
N VAL A 94 -0.01 7.00 -4.72
CA VAL A 94 0.32 5.84 -3.86
C VAL A 94 1.56 5.16 -4.40
N ILE A 95 2.51 4.82 -3.51
CA ILE A 95 3.64 3.94 -3.81
C ILE A 95 3.44 2.63 -3.04
N ASN A 96 3.09 1.59 -3.78
CA ASN A 96 2.82 0.26 -3.28
C ASN A 96 4.02 -0.65 -3.54
N LEU A 97 4.67 -1.12 -2.48
CA LEU A 97 5.73 -2.11 -2.59
C LEU A 97 5.14 -3.47 -2.21
N PHE A 98 4.92 -4.33 -3.21
CA PHE A 98 4.45 -5.71 -3.06
C PHE A 98 3.30 -5.89 -2.04
N GLY A 99 2.34 -4.96 -2.02
CA GLY A 99 1.17 -5.02 -1.15
C GLY A 99 0.06 -5.88 -1.71
N ILE A 100 -0.78 -6.41 -0.82
CA ILE A 100 -1.96 -7.20 -1.16
C ILE A 100 -3.01 -6.30 -1.79
N THR A 101 -3.55 -6.69 -2.94
CA THR A 101 -4.58 -5.94 -3.68
C THR A 101 -5.93 -6.64 -3.65
N GLU A 102 -5.92 -7.97 -3.52
CA GLU A 102 -7.11 -8.80 -3.45
C GLU A 102 -6.91 -9.88 -2.38
N ILE A 103 -7.69 -9.80 -1.30
CA ILE A 103 -7.51 -10.56 -0.07
C ILE A 103 -7.77 -12.04 -0.27
N GLU A 104 -8.87 -12.40 -0.92
CA GLU A 104 -9.27 -13.81 -1.08
C GLU A 104 -8.25 -14.58 -1.92
N LYS A 105 -7.80 -14.00 -3.05
CA LYS A 105 -6.79 -14.63 -3.89
C LYS A 105 -5.45 -14.80 -3.19
N ASN A 106 -5.04 -13.80 -2.38
CA ASN A 106 -3.84 -13.95 -1.58
C ASN A 106 -3.99 -15.06 -0.53
N SER A 107 -5.16 -15.16 0.10
CA SER A 107 -5.47 -16.23 1.06
C SER A 107 -5.45 -17.62 0.39
N GLN A 108 -6.02 -17.76 -0.81
CA GLN A 108 -5.99 -18.99 -1.59
C GLN A 108 -4.56 -19.40 -1.95
N PHE A 109 -3.74 -18.44 -2.41
CA PHE A 109 -2.33 -18.67 -2.69
C PHE A 109 -1.58 -19.19 -1.47
N LEU A 110 -1.78 -18.60 -0.29
CA LEU A 110 -1.14 -19.03 0.95
C LEU A 110 -1.58 -20.43 1.41
N ASP A 111 -2.81 -20.84 1.13
CA ASP A 111 -3.31 -22.19 1.42
C ASP A 111 -2.69 -23.24 0.47
N GLU A 112 -2.36 -22.86 -0.77
CA GLU A 112 -1.78 -23.74 -1.79
C GLU A 112 -0.25 -23.91 -1.61
N GLU A 113 0.43 -22.85 -1.12
CA GLU A 113 1.87 -22.85 -0.88
C GLU A 113 2.24 -23.72 0.33
N LYS A 114 2.55 -24.98 0.06
CA LYS A 114 2.90 -25.97 1.08
C LYS A 114 4.20 -25.71 1.84
N PHE A 115 4.99 -24.74 1.42
CA PHE A 115 6.32 -24.50 1.99
C PHE A 115 6.28 -23.76 3.34
N PHE A 116 5.25 -22.96 3.57
CA PHE A 116 5.03 -22.29 4.83
C PHE A 116 3.75 -22.83 5.49
N SER A 117 3.89 -23.92 6.24
CA SER A 117 2.83 -24.43 7.13
C SER A 117 2.51 -23.46 8.28
N PHE A 118 3.10 -22.28 8.27
CA PHE A 118 2.80 -21.21 9.21
C PHE A 118 1.63 -20.41 8.64
N SER A 119 0.49 -20.74 9.15
CA SER A 119 -0.78 -20.01 9.14
C SER A 119 -0.91 -18.97 8.02
N ASN A 120 -1.86 -19.18 7.17
CA ASN A 120 -2.38 -18.16 6.28
C ASN A 120 -2.64 -16.88 7.11
N TYR A 121 -1.70 -15.92 7.05
CA TYR A 121 -1.74 -14.71 7.87
C TYR A 121 -2.97 -13.84 7.58
N ILE A 122 -3.59 -14.00 6.41
CA ILE A 122 -4.87 -13.37 6.10
C ILE A 122 -5.95 -13.89 7.06
N LYS A 123 -6.04 -15.21 7.23
CA LYS A 123 -7.04 -15.81 8.13
C LYS A 123 -6.80 -15.45 9.59
N THR A 124 -5.56 -15.35 10.02
CA THR A 124 -5.24 -14.90 11.39
C THR A 124 -5.49 -13.42 11.61
N TRP A 125 -5.38 -12.61 10.56
CA TRP A 125 -5.67 -11.18 10.63
C TRP A 125 -7.17 -10.88 10.79
N LEU A 126 -8.04 -11.79 10.29
CA LEU A 126 -9.49 -11.62 10.35
C LEU A 126 -10.04 -12.06 11.70
N PRO A 127 -10.88 -11.25 12.37
CA PRO A 127 -11.61 -11.68 13.54
C PRO A 127 -12.68 -12.71 13.15
N GLU A 128 -13.06 -13.59 14.09
CA GLU A 128 -14.09 -14.62 13.90
C GLU A 128 -15.45 -14.05 13.40
N SER A 129 -15.72 -12.78 13.68
CA SER A 129 -16.94 -12.10 13.26
C SER A 129 -16.95 -11.67 11.79
N LEU A 130 -15.83 -11.84 11.05
CA LEU A 130 -15.66 -11.39 9.67
C LEU A 130 -15.22 -12.58 8.79
N THR A 131 -16.06 -12.96 7.84
CA THR A 131 -15.71 -14.00 6.87
C THR A 131 -14.67 -13.50 5.88
N LEU A 132 -13.96 -14.44 5.23
CA LEU A 132 -12.97 -14.10 4.19
C LEU A 132 -13.64 -13.36 3.00
N GLU A 133 -14.84 -13.76 2.61
CA GLU A 133 -15.60 -13.13 1.54
C GLU A 133 -15.96 -11.67 1.89
N GLU A 134 -16.51 -11.43 3.09
CA GLU A 134 -16.83 -10.07 3.57
C GLU A 134 -15.57 -9.21 3.70
N ALA A 135 -14.45 -9.79 4.15
CA ALA A 135 -13.17 -9.10 4.23
C ALA A 135 -12.65 -8.75 2.83
N SER A 136 -12.74 -9.68 1.89
CA SER A 136 -12.34 -9.45 0.51
C SER A 136 -13.18 -8.34 -0.14
N GLU A 137 -14.48 -8.35 0.06
CA GLU A 137 -15.36 -7.30 -0.45
C GLU A 137 -14.99 -5.92 0.10
N LYS A 138 -14.76 -5.81 1.41
CA LYS A 138 -14.56 -4.53 2.10
C LYS A 138 -13.13 -4.01 2.07
N PHE A 139 -12.14 -4.89 2.16
CA PHE A 139 -10.74 -4.54 2.40
C PHE A 139 -9.79 -4.94 1.27
N SER A 140 -10.28 -5.46 0.14
CA SER A 140 -9.45 -5.59 -1.06
C SER A 140 -9.34 -4.25 -1.78
N PRO A 141 -8.16 -3.64 -1.85
CA PRO A 141 -7.96 -2.34 -2.51
C PRO A 141 -8.48 -2.29 -3.95
N ILE A 142 -8.41 -3.41 -4.66
CA ILE A 142 -8.88 -3.52 -6.05
C ILE A 142 -10.38 -3.18 -6.21
N ASN A 143 -11.20 -3.42 -5.18
CA ASN A 143 -12.62 -3.12 -5.18
C ASN A 143 -12.91 -1.63 -4.98
N LEU A 144 -11.92 -0.85 -4.55
CA LEU A 144 -12.01 0.58 -4.32
C LEU A 144 -11.58 1.41 -5.53
N VAL A 145 -11.02 0.76 -6.55
CA VAL A 145 -10.57 1.44 -7.78
C VAL A 145 -11.75 2.06 -8.52
N GLY A 146 -11.65 3.35 -8.79
CA GLY A 146 -12.69 4.13 -9.48
C GLY A 146 -12.11 5.26 -10.34
N PRO A 147 -12.97 6.06 -10.98
CA PRO A 147 -12.55 7.12 -11.90
C PRO A 147 -11.69 8.21 -11.23
N ASN A 148 -11.83 8.38 -9.92
CA ASN A 148 -11.08 9.37 -9.13
C ASN A 148 -9.92 8.75 -8.35
N SER A 149 -9.48 7.53 -8.68
CA SER A 149 -8.28 6.93 -8.09
C SER A 149 -7.06 7.77 -8.41
N PRO A 150 -6.11 7.93 -7.46
CA PRO A 150 -4.85 8.62 -7.69
C PRO A 150 -3.94 7.81 -8.62
N GLN A 151 -2.81 8.40 -9.01
CA GLN A 151 -1.74 7.65 -9.65
C GLN A 151 -1.13 6.64 -8.66
N VAL A 152 -0.82 5.44 -9.12
CA VAL A 152 -0.24 4.37 -8.31
C VAL A 152 1.02 3.84 -8.97
N LEU A 153 2.13 3.82 -8.23
CA LEU A 153 3.32 3.06 -8.59
C LEU A 153 3.32 1.77 -7.78
N THR A 154 3.34 0.63 -8.45
CA THR A 154 3.57 -0.67 -7.80
C THR A 154 4.95 -1.21 -8.16
N ILE A 155 5.67 -1.70 -7.15
CA ILE A 155 6.95 -2.37 -7.29
C ILE A 155 6.78 -3.79 -6.75
N HIS A 156 7.07 -4.81 -7.56
CA HIS A 156 6.80 -6.19 -7.17
C HIS A 156 7.81 -7.17 -7.79
N GLY A 157 8.24 -8.14 -7.01
CA GLY A 157 9.11 -9.22 -7.45
C GLY A 157 8.34 -10.38 -8.08
N THR A 158 8.85 -10.94 -9.19
CA THR A 158 8.16 -12.04 -9.89
C THR A 158 8.21 -13.38 -9.16
N LYS A 159 9.06 -13.52 -8.13
CA LYS A 159 9.17 -14.71 -7.27
C LYS A 159 8.78 -14.42 -5.82
N ASP A 160 7.84 -13.51 -5.63
CA ASP A 160 7.29 -13.24 -4.30
C ASP A 160 6.45 -14.44 -3.83
N ASP A 161 6.87 -15.05 -2.73
CA ASP A 161 6.28 -16.25 -2.12
C ASP A 161 5.34 -15.94 -0.94
N TRP A 162 5.11 -14.65 -0.65
CA TRP A 162 4.17 -14.17 0.38
C TRP A 162 2.96 -13.47 -0.21
N VAL A 163 3.20 -12.61 -1.19
CA VAL A 163 2.20 -11.88 -1.94
C VAL A 163 2.45 -12.15 -3.42
N PRO A 164 1.69 -13.01 -4.08
CA PRO A 164 1.99 -13.44 -5.44
C PRO A 164 1.99 -12.25 -6.40
N TYR A 165 2.90 -12.26 -7.38
CA TYR A 165 3.05 -11.20 -8.37
C TYR A 165 1.75 -10.87 -9.13
N ASP A 166 0.84 -11.85 -9.24
CA ASP A 166 -0.49 -11.66 -9.82
C ASP A 166 -1.30 -10.55 -9.14
N GLN A 167 -1.03 -10.26 -7.87
CA GLN A 167 -1.64 -9.13 -7.15
C GLN A 167 -1.32 -7.79 -7.83
N ALA A 168 -0.09 -7.61 -8.29
CA ALA A 168 0.32 -6.41 -9.03
C ALA A 168 -0.31 -6.37 -10.43
N ILE A 169 -0.38 -7.50 -11.12
CA ILE A 169 -1.03 -7.61 -12.45
C ILE A 169 -2.51 -7.28 -12.38
N LEU A 170 -3.22 -7.79 -11.37
CA LEU A 170 -4.65 -7.48 -11.17
C LEU A 170 -4.88 -5.98 -10.97
N LEU A 171 -4.03 -5.33 -10.18
CA LEU A 171 -4.12 -3.90 -9.93
C LEU A 171 -3.81 -3.09 -11.19
N ASP A 172 -2.81 -3.50 -11.99
CA ASP A 172 -2.44 -2.90 -13.26
C ASP A 172 -3.61 -2.91 -14.25
N GLN A 173 -4.22 -4.07 -14.43
CA GLN A 173 -5.39 -4.23 -15.31
C GLN A 173 -6.58 -3.35 -14.88
N LYS A 174 -6.73 -3.10 -13.59
CA LYS A 174 -7.85 -2.35 -13.04
C LYS A 174 -7.65 -0.84 -13.11
N LEU A 175 -6.45 -0.36 -12.78
CA LEU A 175 -6.09 1.07 -12.77
C LEU A 175 -5.73 1.61 -14.14
N LYS A 176 -5.21 0.76 -15.05
CA LYS A 176 -4.84 1.10 -16.43
C LYS A 176 -3.83 2.26 -16.50
N ASP A 177 -4.19 3.36 -17.16
CA ASP A 177 -3.38 4.57 -17.35
C ASP A 177 -3.01 5.30 -16.06
N LYS A 178 -3.63 4.94 -14.94
CA LYS A 178 -3.31 5.45 -13.60
C LYS A 178 -2.30 4.59 -12.85
N HIS A 179 -1.70 3.60 -13.49
CA HIS A 179 -0.78 2.68 -12.85
C HIS A 179 0.55 2.61 -13.59
N GLN A 180 1.62 2.60 -12.80
CA GLN A 180 2.95 2.23 -13.24
C GLN A 180 3.36 0.97 -12.48
N LEU A 181 3.81 -0.07 -13.20
CA LEU A 181 4.28 -1.32 -12.62
C LEU A 181 5.77 -1.49 -12.88
N LEU A 182 6.58 -1.43 -11.82
CA LEU A 182 7.98 -1.81 -11.83
C LEU A 182 8.11 -3.27 -11.42
N THR A 183 8.37 -4.13 -12.39
CA THR A 183 8.62 -5.55 -12.18
C THR A 183 10.08 -5.79 -11.83
N ILE A 184 10.33 -6.48 -10.73
CA ILE A 184 11.68 -6.94 -10.36
C ILE A 184 11.80 -8.41 -10.71
N GLU A 185 12.43 -8.69 -11.83
CA GLU A 185 12.60 -10.07 -12.33
C GLU A 185 13.38 -10.92 -11.32
N ASN A 186 12.84 -12.09 -11.00
CA ASN A 186 13.35 -13.01 -10.00
C ASN A 186 13.44 -12.43 -8.56
N GLY A 187 12.87 -11.25 -8.30
CA GLY A 187 12.76 -10.68 -6.97
C GLY A 187 11.77 -11.47 -6.11
N GLY A 188 12.12 -11.71 -4.84
CA GLY A 188 11.21 -12.25 -3.83
C GLY A 188 10.42 -11.15 -3.13
N HIS A 189 9.83 -11.49 -1.98
CA HIS A 189 9.07 -10.53 -1.16
C HIS A 189 9.95 -9.42 -0.56
N TYR A 190 11.22 -9.72 -0.31
CA TYR A 190 12.22 -8.78 0.24
C TYR A 190 13.63 -9.27 -0.10
N GLY A 191 14.64 -8.48 0.27
CA GLY A 191 16.03 -8.86 0.03
C GLY A 191 16.47 -8.67 -1.40
N PHE A 192 16.00 -7.61 -2.05
CA PHE A 192 16.43 -7.23 -3.39
C PHE A 192 17.95 -6.99 -3.44
N SER A 193 18.55 -7.25 -4.60
CA SER A 193 19.96 -6.94 -4.83
C SER A 193 20.21 -5.42 -4.74
N ASP A 194 21.47 -5.02 -4.56
CA ASP A 194 21.83 -3.60 -4.52
C ASP A 194 21.48 -2.89 -5.86
N GLU A 195 21.59 -3.59 -6.99
CA GLU A 195 21.19 -3.10 -8.31
C GLU A 195 19.67 -2.88 -8.39
N ALA A 196 18.87 -3.85 -7.91
CA ALA A 196 17.42 -3.74 -7.88
C ALA A 196 16.99 -2.61 -6.92
N ASP A 197 17.62 -2.48 -5.76
CA ASP A 197 17.39 -1.36 -4.83
C ASP A 197 17.68 0.00 -5.48
N GLN A 198 18.70 0.10 -6.31
CA GLN A 198 19.01 1.34 -7.03
C GLN A 198 17.93 1.65 -8.08
N ILE A 199 17.50 0.66 -8.85
CA ILE A 199 16.43 0.78 -9.85
C ILE A 199 15.12 1.22 -9.15
N ILE A 200 14.77 0.59 -8.03
CA ILE A 200 13.59 0.93 -7.24
C ILE A 200 13.62 2.41 -6.83
N ARG A 201 14.73 2.88 -6.26
CA ARG A 201 14.87 4.28 -5.82
C ARG A 201 14.78 5.26 -6.99
N GLN A 202 15.39 4.96 -8.12
CA GLN A 202 15.31 5.79 -9.32
C GLN A 202 13.87 5.91 -9.82
N ASN A 203 13.16 4.78 -9.96
CA ASN A 203 11.77 4.78 -10.40
C ASN A 203 10.84 5.55 -9.44
N ILE A 204 11.04 5.41 -8.13
CA ILE A 204 10.26 6.17 -7.16
C ILE A 204 10.55 7.66 -7.28
N ALA A 205 11.83 8.05 -7.41
CA ALA A 205 12.19 9.47 -7.58
C ALA A 205 11.64 10.05 -8.88
N GLU A 206 11.62 9.28 -9.96
CA GLU A 206 10.98 9.67 -11.24
C GLU A 206 9.48 9.81 -11.08
N PHE A 207 8.81 8.84 -10.51
CA PHE A 207 7.38 8.86 -10.24
C PHE A 207 6.98 10.09 -9.40
N LEU A 208 7.72 10.39 -8.33
CA LEU A 208 7.47 11.55 -7.47
C LEU A 208 7.66 12.86 -8.24
N ARG A 209 8.74 12.98 -9.01
CA ARG A 209 8.98 14.20 -9.84
C ARG A 209 7.86 14.43 -10.84
N ASP A 210 7.34 13.37 -11.47
CA ASP A 210 6.25 13.49 -12.44
C ASP A 210 4.94 13.83 -11.75
N THR A 211 4.67 13.21 -10.59
CA THR A 211 3.51 13.49 -9.74
C THR A 211 3.46 14.95 -9.26
N TYR A 212 4.61 15.56 -8.96
CA TYR A 212 4.67 16.94 -8.45
C TYR A 212 4.76 18.02 -9.54
N LYS A 213 4.88 17.65 -10.81
CA LYS A 213 4.88 18.62 -11.92
C LYS A 213 3.49 19.10 -12.32
N ASP A 214 2.45 18.29 -12.03
CA ASP A 214 1.04 18.53 -12.32
C ASP A 214 0.33 19.18 -11.13
#